data_3de9048bdf18e319a7d1c898e9e7fbbb
#
_entry.id   3de9048bdf18e319a7d1c898e9e7fbbb
#
_cell.length_a   1.000
_cell.length_b   1.000
_cell.length_c   1.000
_cell.angle_alpha   90.00
_cell.angle_beta   90.00
_cell.angle_gamma   90.00
#
_symmetry.space_group_name_H-M   'P 1'
#
loop_
_entity.id
_entity.type
_entity.pdbx_description
1 polymer ?
#
loop_
_entity_poly.entity_id
_entity_poly.type
_entity_poly.pdbx_seq_one_letter_code
_entity_poly.pdbx_strand_id
1 'polypeptide(L)'
;MTEWRLAGEGVVHVLQNQVPMATKMPFPQAGFLNYLELPDAPALLAAGAPLSPLLARILLASDGTGELTKVAVDLTQLLKARKAMLQASFDTELVAGELRRYQKFAKPGQPSPHIVQLRQQQAVARQASSRSKQSFIQAAAAFVRDAGIQFPQRMSLEVFITNWIDANVPKEFVLAT
;
A
#
# COMPACT_ATOMS: atom_id res chain seq x y z
N MET A 1 -14.96 -68.36 6.01
CA MET A 1 -13.75 -67.75 5.43
C MET A 1 -14.16 -66.99 4.20
N THR A 2 -14.24 -65.70 4.26
CA THR A 2 -14.19 -64.82 3.08
C THR A 2 -13.92 -63.38 3.57
N GLU A 3 -12.70 -62.96 3.40
CA GLU A 3 -12.22 -61.61 3.71
C GLU A 3 -12.79 -60.60 2.72
N TRP A 4 -13.36 -59.51 3.21
CA TRP A 4 -13.63 -58.32 2.42
C TRP A 4 -12.59 -57.24 2.76
N ARG A 5 -11.62 -57.07 1.89
CA ARG A 5 -10.71 -55.94 1.89
C ARG A 5 -11.45 -54.71 1.37
N LEU A 6 -11.66 -53.76 2.23
CA LEU A 6 -12.04 -52.39 1.84
C LEU A 6 -10.79 -51.59 1.47
N ALA A 7 -10.53 -51.46 0.19
CA ALA A 7 -9.65 -50.45 -0.34
C ALA A 7 -10.51 -49.25 -0.77
N GLY A 8 -10.31 -48.13 -0.14
CA GLY A 8 -11.03 -46.90 -0.44
C GLY A 8 -10.29 -45.70 0.13
N GLU A 9 -9.01 -45.55 -0.26
CA GLU A 9 -8.31 -44.25 -0.04
C GLU A 9 -8.85 -43.26 -1.05
N GLY A 10 -9.87 -42.51 -0.63
CA GLY A 10 -10.34 -41.31 -1.32
C GLY A 10 -9.29 -40.21 -1.17
N VAL A 11 -8.44 -40.06 -2.17
CA VAL A 11 -7.58 -38.90 -2.32
C VAL A 11 -8.49 -37.69 -2.52
N VAL A 12 -8.70 -36.95 -1.43
CA VAL A 12 -9.32 -35.65 -1.47
C VAL A 12 -8.32 -34.72 -2.16
N HIS A 13 -8.49 -34.55 -3.46
CA HIS A 13 -7.87 -33.44 -4.18
C HIS A 13 -8.43 -32.13 -3.60
N VAL A 14 -7.72 -31.61 -2.61
CA VAL A 14 -7.87 -30.20 -2.24
C VAL A 14 -7.39 -29.40 -3.46
N LEU A 15 -8.35 -28.98 -4.28
CA LEU A 15 -8.12 -27.92 -5.26
C LEU A 15 -7.69 -26.70 -4.48
N GLN A 16 -6.38 -26.54 -4.30
CA GLN A 16 -5.79 -25.27 -3.95
C GLN A 16 -6.19 -24.32 -5.06
N ASN A 17 -7.28 -23.58 -4.84
CA ASN A 17 -7.59 -22.39 -5.60
C ASN A 17 -6.39 -21.44 -5.44
N GLN A 18 -5.47 -21.51 -6.37
CA GLN A 18 -4.46 -20.47 -6.56
C GLN A 18 -5.23 -19.19 -6.86
N VAL A 19 -5.44 -18.41 -5.82
CA VAL A 19 -5.81 -17.00 -5.97
C VAL A 19 -4.76 -16.41 -6.90
N PRO A 20 -5.15 -15.87 -8.08
CA PRO A 20 -4.18 -15.28 -8.99
C PRO A 20 -3.36 -14.27 -8.18
N MET A 21 -2.04 -14.40 -8.24
CA MET A 21 -1.10 -13.49 -7.56
C MET A 21 -1.55 -12.07 -7.89
N ALA A 22 -2.08 -11.37 -6.89
CA ALA A 22 -2.54 -10.01 -7.05
C ALA A 22 -1.39 -9.20 -7.65
N THR A 23 -1.58 -8.70 -8.85
CA THR A 23 -0.56 -7.91 -9.54
C THR A 23 -0.28 -6.71 -8.64
N LYS A 24 0.96 -6.61 -8.16
CA LYS A 24 1.37 -5.57 -7.23
C LYS A 24 1.33 -4.22 -7.96
N MET A 25 0.60 -3.26 -7.40
CA MET A 25 0.58 -1.92 -7.96
C MET A 25 1.95 -1.26 -7.85
N PRO A 26 2.53 -0.70 -8.92
CA PRO A 26 3.78 0.03 -8.84
C PRO A 26 3.61 1.26 -7.94
N PHE A 27 4.51 1.41 -6.97
CA PHE A 27 4.55 2.58 -6.09
C PHE A 27 5.75 3.45 -6.48
N PRO A 28 5.53 4.67 -7.01
CA PRO A 28 6.61 5.48 -7.56
C PRO A 28 7.72 5.80 -6.57
N GLN A 29 7.39 5.97 -5.29
CA GLN A 29 8.35 6.29 -4.23
C GLN A 29 8.90 5.04 -3.51
N ALA A 30 8.76 3.85 -4.09
CA ALA A 30 9.18 2.60 -3.44
C ALA A 30 10.68 2.57 -3.11
N GLY A 31 11.52 3.06 -4.02
CA GLY A 31 12.98 3.13 -3.81
C GLY A 31 13.33 4.02 -2.62
N PHE A 32 12.72 5.18 -2.54
CA PHE A 32 12.94 6.12 -1.44
C PHE A 32 12.40 5.59 -0.10
N LEU A 33 11.22 4.95 -0.11
CA LEU A 33 10.67 4.33 1.08
C LEU A 33 11.58 3.22 1.61
N ASN A 34 12.04 2.32 0.75
CA ASN A 34 12.97 1.27 1.12
C ASN A 34 14.28 1.83 1.69
N TYR A 35 14.75 2.95 1.14
CA TYR A 35 15.92 3.64 1.63
C TYR A 35 15.74 4.18 3.05
N LEU A 36 14.60 4.81 3.36
CA LEU A 36 14.31 5.31 4.71
C LEU A 36 14.17 4.18 5.76
N GLU A 37 13.91 2.96 5.32
CA GLU A 37 13.79 1.78 6.18
C GLU A 37 15.14 1.08 6.46
N LEU A 38 16.22 1.50 5.79
CA LEU A 38 17.55 0.95 6.05
C LEU A 38 18.06 1.41 7.41
N PRO A 39 18.75 0.55 8.16
CA PRO A 39 19.35 0.92 9.44
C PRO A 39 20.41 2.03 9.27
N ASP A 40 21.06 2.07 8.11
CA ASP A 40 22.11 3.05 7.79
C ASP A 40 21.58 4.31 7.09
N ALA A 41 20.25 4.44 6.94
CA ALA A 41 19.62 5.58 6.27
C ALA A 41 20.10 6.94 6.80
N PRO A 42 20.27 7.17 8.12
CA PRO A 42 20.77 8.45 8.62
C PRO A 42 22.19 8.78 8.10
N ALA A 43 23.09 7.81 8.14
CA ALA A 43 24.47 7.98 7.69
C ALA A 43 24.55 8.24 6.18
N LEU A 44 23.74 7.52 5.40
CA LEU A 44 23.66 7.69 3.95
C LEU A 44 23.06 9.04 3.56
N LEU A 45 22.06 9.54 4.31
CA LEU A 45 21.50 10.88 4.12
C LEU A 45 22.52 11.98 4.42
N ALA A 46 23.30 11.82 5.49
CA ALA A 46 24.36 12.75 5.86
C ALA A 46 25.53 12.75 4.83
N ALA A 47 25.78 11.65 4.15
CA ALA A 47 26.82 11.50 3.12
C ALA A 47 26.46 12.22 1.79
N GLY A 48 25.29 12.84 1.67
CA GLY A 48 24.94 13.68 0.52
C GLY A 48 24.05 12.99 -0.51
N ALA A 49 23.05 12.24 -0.08
CA ALA A 49 22.01 11.74 -0.98
C ALA A 49 21.41 12.89 -1.80
N PRO A 50 21.03 12.67 -3.08
CA PRO A 50 20.49 13.69 -3.97
C PRO A 50 19.05 14.05 -3.58
N LEU A 51 18.90 14.77 -2.47
CA LEU A 51 17.63 15.23 -1.92
C LEU A 51 17.47 16.74 -2.13
N SER A 52 16.21 17.16 -2.21
CA SER A 52 15.91 18.58 -2.15
C SER A 52 16.36 19.16 -0.79
N PRO A 53 16.82 20.43 -0.74
CA PRO A 53 17.24 21.05 0.53
C PRO A 53 16.16 21.03 1.61
N LEU A 54 14.89 21.13 1.19
CA LEU A 54 13.74 21.05 2.08
C LEU A 54 13.66 19.65 2.72
N LEU A 55 13.77 18.60 1.91
CA LEU A 55 13.66 17.23 2.38
C LEU A 55 14.85 16.85 3.28
N ALA A 56 16.07 17.23 2.91
CA ALA A 56 17.25 17.02 3.73
C ALA A 56 17.09 17.65 5.13
N ARG A 57 16.60 18.89 5.20
CA ARG A 57 16.36 19.59 6.47
C ARG A 57 15.27 18.94 7.32
N ILE A 58 14.26 18.34 6.70
CA ILE A 58 13.17 17.66 7.40
C ILE A 58 13.63 16.31 7.97
N LEU A 59 14.51 15.62 7.24
CA LEU A 59 14.87 14.23 7.55
C LEU A 59 15.99 14.11 8.58
N LEU A 60 16.95 15.05 8.62
CA LEU A 60 18.09 15.01 9.52
C LEU A 60 17.93 15.96 10.69
N ALA A 61 18.25 15.47 11.88
CA ALA A 61 18.33 16.31 13.06
C ALA A 61 19.44 17.35 12.91
N SER A 62 19.13 18.60 13.24
CA SER A 62 20.08 19.72 13.15
C SER A 62 21.12 19.74 14.28
N ASP A 63 21.01 18.84 15.24
CA ASP A 63 21.92 18.71 16.39
C ASP A 63 23.24 17.96 16.08
N GLY A 64 23.42 17.52 14.85
CA GLY A 64 24.64 16.82 14.41
C GLY A 64 24.73 15.35 14.88
N THR A 65 23.68 14.80 15.52
CA THR A 65 23.67 13.39 15.94
C THR A 65 23.59 12.43 14.77
N GLY A 66 23.21 12.92 13.59
CA GLY A 66 22.99 12.08 12.40
C GLY A 66 21.81 11.14 12.51
N GLU A 67 20.92 11.36 13.47
CA GLU A 67 19.70 10.57 13.64
C GLU A 67 18.57 11.10 12.75
N LEU A 68 17.63 10.21 12.42
CA LEU A 68 16.40 10.60 11.73
C LEU A 68 15.50 11.40 12.67
N THR A 69 14.96 12.49 12.16
CA THR A 69 13.98 13.29 12.91
C THR A 69 12.69 12.50 13.10
N LYS A 70 11.87 12.94 14.09
CA LYS A 70 10.50 12.44 14.21
C LYS A 70 9.70 12.62 12.91
N VAL A 71 9.91 13.73 12.21
CA VAL A 71 9.27 14.02 10.93
C VAL A 71 9.68 13.02 9.86
N ALA A 72 10.92 12.51 9.87
CA ALA A 72 11.34 11.44 8.97
C ALA A 72 10.60 10.13 9.24
N VAL A 73 10.36 9.80 10.50
CA VAL A 73 9.54 8.64 10.89
C VAL A 73 8.09 8.83 10.41
N ASP A 74 7.52 10.00 10.62
CA ASP A 74 6.16 10.32 10.16
C ASP A 74 6.05 10.27 8.63
N LEU A 75 7.07 10.75 7.89
CA LEU A 75 7.13 10.64 6.44
C LEU A 75 7.18 9.17 5.99
N THR A 76 7.96 8.34 6.68
CA THR A 76 8.02 6.89 6.41
C THR A 76 6.65 6.25 6.59
N GLN A 77 5.95 6.55 7.68
CA GLN A 77 4.59 6.05 7.92
C GLN A 77 3.59 6.56 6.87
N LEU A 78 3.70 7.82 6.48
CA LEU A 78 2.89 8.43 5.43
C LEU A 78 3.07 7.71 4.08
N LEU A 79 4.31 7.43 3.68
CA LEU A 79 4.60 6.72 2.43
C LEU A 79 4.09 5.27 2.47
N LYS A 80 4.22 4.58 3.61
CA LYS A 80 3.64 3.25 3.83
C LYS A 80 2.12 3.26 3.69
N ALA A 81 1.48 4.22 4.33
CA ALA A 81 0.03 4.37 4.26
C ALA A 81 -0.45 4.70 2.84
N ARG A 82 0.28 5.56 2.10
CA ARG A 82 0.00 5.85 0.69
C ARG A 82 0.12 4.60 -0.18
N LYS A 83 1.19 3.83 -0.01
CA LYS A 83 1.40 2.57 -0.74
C LYS A 83 0.25 1.59 -0.48
N ALA A 84 -0.16 1.42 0.78
CA ALA A 84 -1.27 0.55 1.15
C ALA A 84 -2.61 1.03 0.57
N MET A 85 -2.85 2.35 0.57
CA MET A 85 -4.05 2.95 -0.02
C MET A 85 -4.12 2.71 -1.53
N LEU A 86 -3.04 2.91 -2.25
CA LEU A 86 -2.98 2.68 -3.70
C LEU A 86 -3.19 1.20 -4.03
N GLN A 87 -2.56 0.29 -3.29
CA GLN A 87 -2.76 -1.15 -3.46
C GLN A 87 -4.22 -1.56 -3.20
N ALA A 88 -4.81 -1.11 -2.10
CA ALA A 88 -6.21 -1.42 -1.76
C ALA A 88 -7.21 -0.86 -2.78
N SER A 89 -6.93 0.31 -3.36
CA SER A 89 -7.70 0.88 -4.46
C SER A 89 -7.64 0.00 -5.71
N PHE A 90 -6.43 -0.39 -6.08
CA PHE A 90 -6.19 -1.29 -7.22
C PHE A 90 -6.89 -2.65 -7.04
N ASP A 91 -6.78 -3.27 -5.86
CA ASP A 91 -7.42 -4.53 -5.54
C ASP A 91 -8.95 -4.42 -5.65
N THR A 92 -9.51 -3.29 -5.20
CA THR A 92 -10.95 -3.02 -5.31
C THR A 92 -11.41 -2.93 -6.77
N GLU A 93 -10.63 -2.27 -7.62
CA GLU A 93 -10.92 -2.15 -9.05
C GLU A 93 -10.78 -3.50 -9.76
N LEU A 94 -9.78 -4.30 -9.41
CA LEU A 94 -9.54 -5.63 -9.96
C LEU A 94 -10.75 -6.55 -9.70
N VAL A 95 -11.17 -6.66 -8.43
CA VAL A 95 -12.32 -7.49 -8.04
C VAL A 95 -13.61 -6.98 -8.67
N ALA A 96 -13.80 -5.67 -8.77
CA ALA A 96 -14.96 -5.08 -9.44
C ALA A 96 -14.98 -5.38 -10.95
N GLY A 97 -13.82 -5.40 -11.58
CA GLY A 97 -13.64 -5.78 -12.98
C GLY A 97 -13.99 -7.25 -13.22
N GLU A 98 -13.51 -8.14 -12.37
CA GLU A 98 -13.83 -9.57 -12.45
C GLU A 98 -15.34 -9.80 -12.23
N LEU A 99 -15.93 -9.21 -11.21
CA LEU A 99 -17.36 -9.33 -10.95
C LEU A 99 -18.20 -8.90 -12.16
N ARG A 100 -17.85 -7.78 -12.79
CA ARG A 100 -18.53 -7.30 -14.01
C ARG A 100 -18.43 -8.30 -15.17
N ARG A 101 -17.26 -8.95 -15.35
CA ARG A 101 -17.07 -9.97 -16.38
C ARG A 101 -17.99 -11.17 -16.16
N TYR A 102 -18.05 -11.70 -14.94
CA TYR A 102 -18.89 -12.86 -14.64
C TYR A 102 -20.37 -12.55 -14.63
N GLN A 103 -20.77 -11.35 -14.19
CA GLN A 103 -22.18 -10.93 -14.23
C GLN A 103 -22.72 -10.82 -15.65
N LYS A 104 -21.89 -10.45 -16.63
CA LYS A 104 -22.30 -10.35 -18.03
C LYS A 104 -22.80 -11.69 -18.59
N PHE A 105 -22.30 -12.81 -18.09
CA PHE A 105 -22.64 -14.16 -18.56
C PHE A 105 -23.57 -14.91 -17.59
N ALA A 106 -23.98 -14.27 -16.50
CA ALA A 106 -24.85 -14.88 -15.50
C ALA A 106 -26.30 -14.93 -15.98
N LYS A 107 -26.97 -16.07 -15.73
CA LYS A 107 -28.42 -16.18 -15.95
C LYS A 107 -29.18 -15.32 -14.94
N PRO A 108 -30.22 -14.60 -15.36
CA PRO A 108 -31.05 -13.84 -14.45
C PRO A 108 -31.68 -14.74 -13.36
N GLY A 109 -31.62 -14.28 -12.10
CA GLY A 109 -32.28 -14.94 -10.97
C GLY A 109 -31.51 -16.03 -10.24
N GLN A 110 -30.39 -16.54 -10.78
CA GLN A 110 -29.54 -17.52 -10.10
C GLN A 110 -28.05 -17.11 -10.15
N PRO A 111 -27.57 -16.36 -9.17
CA PRO A 111 -26.14 -16.04 -9.11
C PRO A 111 -25.36 -17.34 -8.84
N SER A 112 -24.33 -17.60 -9.66
CA SER A 112 -23.44 -18.74 -9.42
C SER A 112 -22.68 -18.56 -8.09
N PRO A 113 -22.25 -19.66 -7.42
CA PRO A 113 -21.46 -19.58 -6.19
C PRO A 113 -20.23 -18.68 -6.36
N HIS A 114 -19.62 -18.67 -7.54
CA HIS A 114 -18.47 -17.81 -7.87
C HIS A 114 -18.83 -16.31 -7.81
N ILE A 115 -20.01 -15.92 -8.33
CA ILE A 115 -20.46 -14.52 -8.24
C ILE A 115 -20.73 -14.11 -6.79
N VAL A 116 -21.25 -15.01 -5.97
CA VAL A 116 -21.45 -14.75 -4.53
C VAL A 116 -20.10 -14.52 -3.85
N GLN A 117 -19.11 -15.35 -4.14
CA GLN A 117 -17.76 -15.20 -3.62
C GLN A 117 -17.11 -13.87 -4.06
N LEU A 118 -17.21 -13.50 -5.34
CA LEU A 118 -16.70 -12.24 -5.85
C LEU A 118 -17.36 -11.02 -5.19
N ARG A 119 -18.66 -11.08 -4.90
CA ARG A 119 -19.36 -10.02 -4.14
C ARG A 119 -18.82 -9.87 -2.72
N GLN A 120 -18.56 -10.99 -2.04
CA GLN A 120 -17.92 -10.98 -0.71
C GLN A 120 -16.52 -10.40 -0.78
N GLN A 121 -15.69 -10.83 -1.74
CA GLN A 121 -14.37 -10.27 -1.95
C GLN A 121 -14.40 -8.77 -2.24
N GLN A 122 -15.37 -8.30 -3.04
CA GLN A 122 -15.55 -6.87 -3.31
C GLN A 122 -15.90 -6.09 -2.04
N ALA A 123 -16.76 -6.64 -1.18
CA ALA A 123 -17.11 -5.99 0.09
C ALA A 123 -15.87 -5.87 1.00
N VAL A 124 -15.06 -6.94 1.11
CA VAL A 124 -13.81 -6.93 1.88
C VAL A 124 -12.81 -5.93 1.29
N ALA A 125 -12.62 -5.91 -0.02
CA ALA A 125 -11.71 -4.98 -0.69
C ALA A 125 -12.12 -3.52 -0.48
N ARG A 126 -13.42 -3.20 -0.58
CA ARG A 126 -13.94 -1.85 -0.28
C ARG A 126 -13.69 -1.45 1.17
N GLN A 127 -13.87 -2.36 2.11
CA GLN A 127 -13.59 -2.08 3.52
C GLN A 127 -12.10 -1.85 3.75
N ALA A 128 -11.22 -2.65 3.15
CA ALA A 128 -9.78 -2.47 3.20
C ALA A 128 -9.36 -1.12 2.61
N SER A 129 -9.92 -0.73 1.45
CA SER A 129 -9.67 0.56 0.81
C SER A 129 -10.09 1.73 1.71
N SER A 130 -11.26 1.66 2.34
CA SER A 130 -11.72 2.69 3.28
C SER A 130 -10.78 2.83 4.49
N ARG A 131 -10.36 1.72 5.10
CA ARG A 131 -9.41 1.71 6.22
C ARG A 131 -8.05 2.28 5.82
N SER A 132 -7.52 1.88 4.66
CA SER A 132 -6.24 2.39 4.16
C SER A 132 -6.29 3.89 3.88
N LYS A 133 -7.41 4.40 3.36
CA LYS A 133 -7.63 5.84 3.17
C LYS A 133 -7.63 6.59 4.50
N GLN A 134 -8.32 6.07 5.52
CA GLN A 134 -8.31 6.66 6.86
C GLN A 134 -6.90 6.68 7.47
N SER A 135 -6.15 5.58 7.37
CA SER A 135 -4.77 5.50 7.82
C SER A 135 -3.86 6.50 7.11
N PHE A 136 -4.06 6.69 5.80
CA PHE A 136 -3.32 7.69 5.03
C PHE A 136 -3.61 9.12 5.52
N ILE A 137 -4.87 9.47 5.75
CA ILE A 137 -5.26 10.79 6.25
C ILE A 137 -4.68 11.04 7.65
N GLN A 138 -4.70 10.03 8.53
CA GLN A 138 -4.11 10.14 9.87
C GLN A 138 -2.59 10.35 9.82
N ALA A 139 -1.90 9.57 9.00
CA ALA A 139 -0.46 9.73 8.80
C ALA A 139 -0.12 11.10 8.18
N ALA A 140 -0.93 11.58 7.23
CA ALA A 140 -0.79 12.91 6.63
C ALA A 140 -0.95 14.03 7.68
N ALA A 141 -1.95 13.93 8.55
CA ALA A 141 -2.17 14.90 9.60
C ALA A 141 -1.01 14.95 10.62
N ALA A 142 -0.46 13.80 11.00
CA ALA A 142 0.70 13.71 11.86
C ALA A 142 1.92 14.37 11.23
N PHE A 143 2.23 13.99 9.97
CA PHE A 143 3.35 14.55 9.23
C PHE A 143 3.26 16.07 9.06
N VAL A 144 2.12 16.60 8.61
CA VAL A 144 1.92 18.04 8.39
C VAL A 144 2.09 18.83 9.69
N ARG A 145 1.53 18.32 10.78
CA ARG A 145 1.67 18.93 12.12
C ARG A 145 3.13 18.96 12.58
N ASP A 146 3.81 17.81 12.51
CA ASP A 146 5.15 17.67 13.08
C ASP A 146 6.22 18.32 12.19
N ALA A 147 5.98 18.40 10.89
CA ALA A 147 6.82 19.15 9.94
C ALA A 147 6.54 20.66 9.95
N GLY A 148 5.51 21.13 10.65
CA GLY A 148 5.12 22.55 10.68
C GLY A 148 4.67 23.09 9.32
N ILE A 149 4.15 22.23 8.44
CA ILE A 149 3.72 22.62 7.10
C ILE A 149 2.33 23.23 7.17
N GLN A 150 2.20 24.46 6.66
CA GLN A 150 0.89 25.11 6.52
C GLN A 150 0.23 24.63 5.22
N PHE A 151 -1.02 24.20 5.28
CA PHE A 151 -1.77 23.85 4.09
C PHE A 151 -3.00 24.75 3.90
N PRO A 152 -3.39 25.02 2.64
CA PRO A 152 -4.50 25.91 2.35
C PRO A 152 -5.85 25.37 2.85
N GLN A 153 -6.64 26.17 3.54
CA GLN A 153 -7.96 25.78 4.08
C GLN A 153 -8.98 25.36 3.00
N ARG A 154 -8.74 25.74 1.74
CA ARG A 154 -9.64 25.43 0.60
C ARG A 154 -9.33 24.10 -0.07
N MET A 155 -8.30 23.39 0.36
CA MET A 155 -7.87 22.12 -0.23
C MET A 155 -8.03 21.01 0.82
N SER A 156 -8.48 19.82 0.40
CA SER A 156 -8.49 18.68 1.31
C SER A 156 -7.05 18.25 1.65
N LEU A 157 -6.85 17.77 2.88
CA LEU A 157 -5.53 17.29 3.32
C LEU A 157 -5.00 16.18 2.42
N GLU A 158 -5.87 15.29 1.96
CA GLU A 158 -5.52 14.20 1.04
C GLU A 158 -4.92 14.72 -0.27
N VAL A 159 -5.55 15.69 -0.89
CA VAL A 159 -5.08 16.30 -2.15
C VAL A 159 -3.79 17.08 -1.91
N PHE A 160 -3.73 17.85 -0.86
CA PHE A 160 -2.53 18.63 -0.53
C PHE A 160 -1.32 17.72 -0.31
N ILE A 161 -1.44 16.71 0.53
CA ILE A 161 -0.30 15.84 0.86
C ILE A 161 0.11 14.95 -0.32
N THR A 162 -0.83 14.55 -1.17
CA THR A 162 -0.52 13.82 -2.40
C THR A 162 0.34 14.67 -3.31
N ASN A 163 -0.06 15.92 -3.57
CA ASN A 163 0.71 16.87 -4.38
C ASN A 163 2.07 17.17 -3.75
N TRP A 164 2.12 17.32 -2.43
CA TRP A 164 3.37 17.58 -1.71
C TRP A 164 4.35 16.40 -1.86
N ILE A 165 3.90 15.16 -1.69
CA ILE A 165 4.72 13.97 -1.89
C ILE A 165 5.23 13.91 -3.34
N ASP A 166 4.35 14.15 -4.31
CA ASP A 166 4.71 14.08 -5.74
C ASP A 166 5.71 15.15 -6.18
N ALA A 167 5.72 16.30 -5.48
CA ALA A 167 6.62 17.41 -5.74
C ALA A 167 7.97 17.28 -5.01
N ASN A 168 7.99 16.71 -3.81
CA ASN A 168 9.17 16.77 -2.93
C ASN A 168 9.85 15.43 -2.74
N VAL A 169 9.14 14.30 -2.82
CA VAL A 169 9.69 12.97 -2.60
C VAL A 169 10.14 12.35 -3.93
N PRO A 170 11.39 11.92 -4.06
CA PRO A 170 11.90 11.36 -5.31
C PRO A 170 11.09 10.11 -5.73
N LYS A 171 10.72 10.06 -7.01
CA LYS A 171 10.03 8.89 -7.61
C LYS A 171 11.02 7.80 -8.01
N GLU A 172 12.17 8.21 -8.52
CA GLU A 172 13.27 7.32 -8.87
C GLU A 172 14.42 7.60 -7.92
N PHE A 173 14.59 6.74 -6.94
CA PHE A 173 15.68 6.83 -6.00
C PHE A 173 16.53 5.56 -6.13
N VAL A 174 17.68 5.71 -6.76
CA VAL A 174 18.67 4.64 -6.91
C VAL A 174 19.86 5.01 -6.03
N LEU A 175 20.22 4.10 -5.13
CA LEU A 175 21.47 4.21 -4.39
C LEU A 175 22.61 4.13 -5.42
N ALA A 176 23.41 5.18 -5.50
CA ALA A 176 24.69 5.11 -6.19
C ALA A 176 25.56 4.12 -5.40
N THR A 177 25.76 2.94 -5.96
CA THR A 177 26.67 1.90 -5.45
C THR A 177 28.11 2.31 -5.65
#